data_fe50c1ed51ee82d7c1c38770a1bf5426
#
_entry.id   fe50c1ed51ee82d7c1c38770a1bf5426
#
_cell.length_a   1.000
_cell.length_b   1.000
_cell.length_c   1.000
_cell.angle_alpha   90.00
_cell.angle_beta   90.00
_cell.angle_gamma   90.00
#
_symmetry.space_group_name_H-M   'P 1'
#
loop_
_entity.id
_entity.type
_entity.pdbx_description
1 polymer ?
#
loop_
_entity_poly.entity_id
_entity_poly.type
_entity_poly.pdbx_seq_one_letter_code
_entity_poly.pdbx_strand_id
1 'polypeptide(L)'
;MAAVQQKDTTNLLLVGRAGTGKTTVARALVRELDADALIINASEENGIDVIRGKIKDFASTIGFAGGRKYVILDEADYLHPASTQPALRAFIEEFSKTCGFILTANFPQRIIQPLHSRCSIVDFKIPSAERQAVAAAFTKRVMDILTKEKVKFNTKLVAQVVALYFPDFRRVLNELQRYSSGGELSEAILSQITDKDVGELFDAMKSQDFQNVRKWVALHDDMDSTAFYRMLTDQIPKRVDDSCVAEMIVTMADYGYKAGFCADAQLNNLACLVEILHNAKWR
;
A
#
# COMPACT_ATOMS: atom_id res chain seq x y z
N MET A 1 -13.82 -17.86 -7.67
CA MET A 1 -14.87 -18.55 -8.47
C MET A 1 -15.60 -19.62 -7.66
N ALA A 2 -14.94 -20.56 -6.99
CA ALA A 2 -15.63 -21.62 -6.22
C ALA A 2 -16.54 -21.10 -5.10
N ALA A 3 -16.13 -20.11 -4.33
CA ALA A 3 -16.94 -19.52 -3.25
C ALA A 3 -18.24 -18.90 -3.78
N VAL A 4 -18.19 -18.22 -4.91
CA VAL A 4 -19.37 -17.60 -5.54
C VAL A 4 -20.34 -18.65 -6.06
N GLN A 5 -19.83 -19.77 -6.60
CA GLN A 5 -20.67 -20.88 -7.05
C GLN A 5 -21.39 -21.59 -5.90
N GLN A 6 -20.75 -21.67 -4.72
CA GLN A 6 -21.33 -22.29 -3.52
C GLN A 6 -22.20 -21.34 -2.70
N LYS A 7 -22.28 -20.03 -3.08
CA LYS A 7 -22.92 -18.94 -2.31
C LYS A 7 -22.47 -18.87 -0.83
N ASP A 8 -21.27 -19.32 -0.55
CA ASP A 8 -20.64 -19.26 0.79
C ASP A 8 -19.12 -19.21 0.67
N THR A 9 -18.47 -18.66 1.68
CA THR A 9 -17.01 -18.68 1.80
C THR A 9 -16.60 -18.93 3.24
N THR A 10 -15.42 -19.52 3.41
CA THR A 10 -14.77 -19.65 4.72
C THR A 10 -14.36 -18.26 5.23
N ASN A 11 -13.95 -18.16 6.50
CA ASN A 11 -13.33 -16.92 6.98
C ASN A 11 -12.06 -16.66 6.19
N LEU A 12 -11.84 -15.41 5.80
CA LEU A 12 -10.73 -15.01 4.96
C LEU A 12 -9.81 -14.01 5.70
N LEU A 13 -8.51 -14.14 5.49
CA LEU A 13 -7.52 -13.15 5.86
C LEU A 13 -6.78 -12.71 4.58
N LEU A 14 -7.14 -11.52 4.09
CA LEU A 14 -6.58 -10.92 2.89
C LEU A 14 -5.34 -10.12 3.28
N VAL A 15 -4.16 -10.57 2.89
CA VAL A 15 -2.88 -9.95 3.26
C VAL A 15 -2.17 -9.35 2.04
N GLY A 16 -1.40 -8.30 2.25
CA GLY A 16 -0.60 -7.67 1.18
C GLY A 16 -0.40 -6.18 1.39
N ARG A 17 0.40 -5.56 0.55
CA ARG A 17 0.72 -4.13 0.64
C ARG A 17 -0.53 -3.26 0.49
N ALA A 18 -0.45 -2.01 0.99
CA ALA A 18 -1.48 -1.00 0.75
C ALA A 18 -1.73 -0.80 -0.75
N GLY A 19 -2.95 -0.43 -1.13
CA GLY A 19 -3.32 -0.12 -2.51
C GLY A 19 -3.51 -1.32 -3.45
N THR A 20 -3.30 -2.57 -3.00
CA THR A 20 -3.42 -3.80 -3.84
C THR A 20 -4.86 -4.30 -4.04
N GLY A 21 -5.87 -3.64 -3.45
CA GLY A 21 -7.28 -3.95 -3.68
C GLY A 21 -7.92 -4.92 -2.67
N LYS A 22 -7.29 -5.25 -1.54
CA LYS A 22 -7.83 -6.17 -0.51
C LYS A 22 -9.27 -5.84 -0.09
N THR A 23 -9.49 -4.62 0.38
CA THR A 23 -10.83 -4.14 0.81
C THR A 23 -11.83 -4.13 -0.34
N THR A 24 -11.37 -3.79 -1.55
CA THR A 24 -12.22 -3.81 -2.77
C THR A 24 -12.69 -5.23 -3.08
N VAL A 25 -11.81 -6.20 -3.01
CA VAL A 25 -12.14 -7.63 -3.23
C VAL A 25 -13.05 -8.15 -2.12
N ALA A 26 -12.80 -7.80 -0.85
CA ALA A 26 -13.66 -8.18 0.26
C ALA A 26 -15.11 -7.70 0.04
N ARG A 27 -15.28 -6.43 -0.32
CA ARG A 27 -16.60 -5.82 -0.61
C ARG A 27 -17.26 -6.42 -1.86
N ALA A 28 -16.50 -6.64 -2.92
CA ALA A 28 -17.00 -7.24 -4.15
C ALA A 28 -17.47 -8.68 -3.91
N LEU A 29 -16.71 -9.48 -3.16
CA LEU A 29 -17.05 -10.84 -2.82
C LEU A 29 -18.40 -10.92 -2.09
N VAL A 30 -18.61 -10.12 -1.04
CA VAL A 30 -19.85 -10.13 -0.28
C VAL A 30 -21.03 -9.66 -1.14
N ARG A 31 -20.81 -8.69 -2.03
CA ARG A 31 -21.84 -8.23 -2.98
C ARG A 31 -22.21 -9.31 -4.00
N GLU A 32 -21.23 -10.08 -4.50
CA GLU A 32 -21.49 -11.21 -5.41
C GLU A 32 -22.17 -12.39 -4.72
N LEU A 33 -21.95 -12.55 -3.40
CA LEU A 33 -22.65 -13.54 -2.59
C LEU A 33 -24.10 -13.13 -2.27
N ASP A 34 -24.52 -11.90 -2.61
CA ASP A 34 -25.80 -11.31 -2.25
C ASP A 34 -26.07 -11.40 -0.74
N ALA A 35 -25.04 -11.11 0.06
CA ALA A 35 -25.05 -11.28 1.50
C ALA A 35 -24.99 -9.94 2.24
N ASP A 36 -25.64 -9.89 3.41
CA ASP A 36 -25.52 -8.74 4.31
C ASP A 36 -24.09 -8.61 4.85
N ALA A 37 -23.58 -7.38 4.88
CA ALA A 37 -22.24 -7.08 5.38
C ALA A 37 -22.20 -5.98 6.43
N LEU A 38 -21.49 -6.22 7.51
CA LEU A 38 -21.01 -5.20 8.46
C LEU A 38 -19.56 -4.89 8.14
N ILE A 39 -19.24 -3.62 7.87
CA ILE A 39 -17.89 -3.18 7.59
C ILE A 39 -17.41 -2.35 8.76
N ILE A 40 -16.30 -2.75 9.39
CA ILE A 40 -15.65 -2.04 10.49
C ILE A 40 -14.21 -1.73 10.07
N ASN A 41 -13.83 -0.45 10.14
CA ASN A 41 -12.45 -0.04 9.95
C ASN A 41 -11.72 -0.09 11.31
N ALA A 42 -10.81 -1.03 11.47
CA ALA A 42 -10.09 -1.24 12.73
C ALA A 42 -9.06 -0.14 13.05
N SER A 43 -8.68 0.68 12.09
CA SER A 43 -7.82 1.85 12.33
C SER A 43 -8.59 3.02 12.98
N GLU A 44 -9.90 3.11 12.74
CA GLU A 44 -10.78 4.14 13.30
C GLU A 44 -11.48 3.64 14.57
N GLU A 45 -11.89 2.38 14.58
CA GLU A 45 -12.65 1.76 15.64
C GLU A 45 -11.91 0.50 16.15
N ASN A 46 -11.00 0.67 17.09
CA ASN A 46 -10.17 -0.43 17.62
C ASN A 46 -10.55 -0.86 19.05
N GLY A 47 -11.49 -0.17 19.70
CA GLY A 47 -11.96 -0.47 21.04
C GLY A 47 -12.73 -1.79 21.12
N ILE A 48 -12.35 -2.66 22.07
CA ILE A 48 -12.93 -4.00 22.22
C ILE A 48 -14.44 -3.97 22.41
N ASP A 49 -14.97 -3.04 23.22
CA ASP A 49 -16.40 -2.98 23.55
C ASP A 49 -17.23 -2.51 22.36
N VAL A 50 -16.71 -1.57 21.55
CA VAL A 50 -17.38 -1.08 20.35
C VAL A 50 -17.47 -2.20 19.32
N ILE A 51 -16.37 -2.88 19.06
CA ILE A 51 -16.31 -3.99 18.10
C ILE A 51 -17.20 -5.14 18.54
N ARG A 52 -17.14 -5.48 19.86
CA ARG A 52 -17.97 -6.53 20.46
C ARG A 52 -19.45 -6.23 20.29
N GLY A 53 -19.91 -5.04 20.64
CA GLY A 53 -21.30 -4.62 20.49
C GLY A 53 -21.77 -4.74 19.06
N LYS A 54 -21.07 -4.09 18.12
CA LYS A 54 -21.43 -4.10 16.68
C LYS A 54 -21.49 -5.49 16.06
N ILE A 55 -20.49 -6.34 16.34
CA ILE A 55 -20.44 -7.71 15.80
C ILE A 55 -21.58 -8.53 16.40
N LYS A 56 -21.80 -8.48 17.72
CA LYS A 56 -22.84 -9.24 18.39
C LYS A 56 -24.23 -8.86 17.90
N ASP A 57 -24.53 -7.57 17.82
CA ASP A 57 -25.82 -7.06 17.36
C ASP A 57 -26.08 -7.49 15.91
N PHE A 58 -25.08 -7.35 15.04
CA PHE A 58 -25.18 -7.75 13.65
C PHE A 58 -25.32 -9.29 13.50
N ALA A 59 -24.48 -10.08 14.16
CA ALA A 59 -24.43 -11.51 14.01
C ALA A 59 -25.66 -12.24 14.64
N SER A 60 -26.30 -11.61 15.65
CA SER A 60 -27.47 -12.17 16.33
C SER A 60 -28.79 -11.96 15.56
N THR A 61 -28.81 -11.06 14.57
CA THR A 61 -30.01 -10.84 13.74
C THR A 61 -30.04 -11.76 12.53
N ILE A 62 -31.23 -12.06 11.99
CA ILE A 62 -31.38 -12.83 10.75
C ILE A 62 -31.10 -11.92 9.56
N GLY A 63 -30.38 -12.40 8.55
CA GLY A 63 -30.08 -11.68 7.32
C GLY A 63 -31.35 -11.50 6.45
N PHE A 64 -31.46 -10.39 5.74
CA PHE A 64 -32.59 -10.11 4.84
C PHE A 64 -32.69 -11.11 3.70
N ALA A 65 -31.56 -11.60 3.18
CA ALA A 65 -31.51 -12.59 2.10
C ALA A 65 -31.62 -14.04 2.59
N GLY A 66 -31.76 -14.27 3.91
CA GLY A 66 -31.84 -15.62 4.50
C GLY A 66 -30.54 -16.43 4.42
N GLY A 67 -29.43 -15.82 3.95
CA GLY A 67 -28.11 -16.41 3.82
C GLY A 67 -27.17 -16.07 4.98
N ARG A 68 -25.91 -16.55 4.86
CA ARG A 68 -24.83 -16.22 5.79
C ARG A 68 -24.46 -14.74 5.66
N LYS A 69 -24.25 -14.07 6.79
CA LYS A 69 -23.78 -12.69 6.85
C LYS A 69 -22.27 -12.62 6.90
N TYR A 70 -21.72 -11.44 6.63
CA TYR A 70 -20.28 -11.26 6.67
C TYR A 70 -19.89 -10.02 7.45
N VAL A 71 -18.89 -10.17 8.33
CA VAL A 71 -18.19 -9.04 8.99
C VAL A 71 -16.88 -8.83 8.26
N ILE A 72 -16.73 -7.64 7.67
CA ILE A 72 -15.47 -7.21 7.07
C ILE A 72 -14.75 -6.32 8.08
N LEU A 73 -13.60 -6.79 8.56
CA LEU A 73 -12.68 -6.04 9.43
C LEU A 73 -11.55 -5.51 8.57
N ASP A 74 -11.68 -4.25 8.15
CA ASP A 74 -10.65 -3.59 7.35
C ASP A 74 -9.52 -3.12 8.26
N GLU A 75 -8.27 -3.27 7.80
CA GLU A 75 -7.07 -2.93 8.55
C GLU A 75 -6.97 -3.63 9.92
N ALA A 76 -7.30 -4.92 9.99
CA ALA A 76 -7.35 -5.70 11.23
C ALA A 76 -6.00 -5.77 11.97
N ASP A 77 -4.90 -5.45 11.34
CA ASP A 77 -3.56 -5.31 11.93
C ASP A 77 -3.43 -4.10 12.87
N TYR A 78 -4.43 -3.21 12.93
CA TYR A 78 -4.55 -2.14 13.94
C TYR A 78 -5.29 -2.59 15.20
N LEU A 79 -5.95 -3.75 15.21
CA LEU A 79 -6.59 -4.30 16.40
C LEU A 79 -5.56 -4.66 17.46
N HIS A 80 -5.86 -4.33 18.72
CA HIS A 80 -4.94 -4.61 19.81
C HIS A 80 -4.73 -6.12 20.02
N PRO A 81 -3.48 -6.63 19.93
CA PRO A 81 -3.20 -8.06 19.92
C PRO A 81 -3.48 -8.77 21.25
N ALA A 82 -3.43 -8.05 22.39
CA ALA A 82 -3.66 -8.66 23.69
C ALA A 82 -5.13 -8.60 24.17
N SER A 83 -6.01 -7.82 23.51
CA SER A 83 -7.40 -7.66 23.95
C SER A 83 -8.41 -7.94 22.82
N THR A 84 -8.38 -7.14 21.74
CA THR A 84 -9.41 -7.16 20.71
C THR A 84 -9.27 -8.38 19.79
N GLN A 85 -8.05 -8.76 19.41
CA GLN A 85 -7.84 -9.93 18.57
C GLN A 85 -8.22 -11.26 19.23
N PRO A 86 -7.93 -11.52 20.53
CA PRO A 86 -8.45 -12.69 21.25
C PRO A 86 -9.98 -12.72 21.35
N ALA A 87 -10.63 -11.56 21.53
CA ALA A 87 -12.08 -11.48 21.53
C ALA A 87 -12.67 -11.83 20.15
N LEU A 88 -12.04 -11.32 19.07
CA LEU A 88 -12.43 -11.64 17.69
C LEU A 88 -12.32 -13.15 17.41
N ARG A 89 -11.29 -13.81 17.93
CA ARG A 89 -11.19 -15.28 17.88
C ARG A 89 -12.44 -15.96 18.45
N ALA A 90 -12.91 -15.51 19.60
CA ALA A 90 -14.10 -16.07 20.25
C ALA A 90 -15.35 -15.84 19.38
N PHE A 91 -15.51 -14.68 18.76
CA PHE A 91 -16.64 -14.38 17.87
C PHE A 91 -16.65 -15.23 16.61
N ILE A 92 -15.49 -15.47 16.01
CA ILE A 92 -15.37 -16.37 14.85
C ILE A 92 -15.89 -17.77 15.18
N GLU A 93 -15.64 -18.26 16.40
CA GLU A 93 -16.13 -19.56 16.86
C GLU A 93 -17.62 -19.52 17.21
N GLU A 94 -18.06 -18.52 17.98
CA GLU A 94 -19.43 -18.35 18.45
C GLU A 94 -20.42 -18.21 17.29
N PHE A 95 -20.09 -17.37 16.28
CA PHE A 95 -20.97 -17.07 15.16
C PHE A 95 -20.64 -17.85 13.88
N SER A 96 -19.85 -18.90 13.97
CA SER A 96 -19.37 -19.69 12.81
C SER A 96 -20.47 -20.16 11.86
N LYS A 97 -21.67 -20.44 12.38
CA LYS A 97 -22.81 -20.93 11.60
C LYS A 97 -23.61 -19.84 10.90
N THR A 98 -23.63 -18.63 11.46
CA THR A 98 -24.47 -17.51 11.01
C THR A 98 -23.69 -16.40 10.33
N CYS A 99 -22.41 -16.25 10.67
CA CYS A 99 -21.59 -15.16 10.21
C CYS A 99 -20.21 -15.62 9.72
N GLY A 100 -19.78 -15.11 8.56
CA GLY A 100 -18.42 -15.23 8.06
C GLY A 100 -17.61 -13.98 8.36
N PHE A 101 -16.30 -14.12 8.46
CA PHE A 101 -15.39 -13.03 8.76
C PHE A 101 -14.36 -12.85 7.64
N ILE A 102 -14.19 -11.62 7.19
CA ILE A 102 -13.18 -11.26 6.19
C ILE A 102 -12.31 -10.17 6.80
N LEU A 103 -11.06 -10.50 7.07
CA LEU A 103 -10.07 -9.60 7.63
C LEU A 103 -9.16 -9.11 6.51
N THR A 104 -8.80 -7.83 6.51
CA THR A 104 -7.71 -7.33 5.67
C THR A 104 -6.55 -6.88 6.55
N ALA A 105 -5.32 -7.10 6.10
CA ALA A 105 -4.12 -6.67 6.83
C ALA A 105 -3.00 -6.27 5.87
N ASN A 106 -2.30 -5.17 6.19
CA ASN A 106 -1.08 -4.78 5.51
C ASN A 106 0.14 -5.49 6.12
N PHE A 107 0.11 -5.73 7.43
CA PHE A 107 1.17 -6.36 8.21
C PHE A 107 0.66 -7.65 8.87
N PRO A 108 0.69 -8.81 8.16
CA PRO A 108 0.15 -10.06 8.68
C PRO A 108 0.82 -10.52 9.98
N GLN A 109 2.07 -10.12 10.22
CA GLN A 109 2.79 -10.42 11.47
C GLN A 109 2.20 -9.74 12.72
N ARG A 110 1.34 -8.72 12.56
CA ARG A 110 0.61 -8.08 13.66
C ARG A 110 -0.67 -8.82 14.05
N ILE A 111 -1.10 -9.78 13.21
CA ILE A 111 -2.25 -10.63 13.50
C ILE A 111 -1.78 -11.85 14.30
N ILE A 112 -2.48 -12.14 15.41
CA ILE A 112 -2.13 -13.27 16.27
C ILE A 112 -2.32 -14.62 15.55
N GLN A 113 -1.45 -15.57 15.84
CA GLN A 113 -1.47 -16.91 15.21
C GLN A 113 -2.84 -17.64 15.30
N PRO A 114 -3.60 -17.52 16.41
CA PRO A 114 -4.94 -18.13 16.48
C PRO A 114 -5.95 -17.61 15.45
N LEU A 115 -5.81 -16.38 14.94
CA LEU A 115 -6.64 -15.87 13.85
C LEU A 115 -6.18 -16.39 12.48
N HIS A 116 -4.87 -16.53 12.27
CA HIS A 116 -4.34 -17.17 11.07
C HIS A 116 -4.87 -18.59 10.87
N SER A 117 -4.96 -19.37 11.94
CA SER A 117 -5.45 -20.77 11.88
C SER A 117 -6.96 -20.90 11.61
N ARG A 118 -7.73 -19.82 11.79
CA ARG A 118 -9.19 -19.79 11.61
C ARG A 118 -9.64 -19.16 10.30
N CYS A 119 -8.70 -18.63 9.55
CA CYS A 119 -8.97 -17.96 8.28
C CYS A 119 -8.17 -18.60 7.15
N SER A 120 -8.75 -18.69 5.98
CA SER A 120 -8.02 -18.99 4.76
C SER A 120 -7.25 -17.74 4.34
N ILE A 121 -5.93 -17.86 4.25
CA ILE A 121 -5.06 -16.73 3.91
C ILE A 121 -5.01 -16.56 2.39
N VAL A 122 -5.29 -15.36 1.92
CA VAL A 122 -5.15 -14.96 0.52
C VAL A 122 -4.10 -13.85 0.43
N ASP A 123 -2.96 -14.16 -0.18
CA ASP A 123 -1.88 -13.20 -0.36
C ASP A 123 -2.07 -12.42 -1.67
N PHE A 124 -2.13 -11.09 -1.55
CA PHE A 124 -2.22 -10.13 -2.65
C PHE A 124 -0.86 -9.77 -3.24
N LYS A 125 0.17 -10.53 -2.90
CA LYS A 125 1.48 -10.41 -3.54
C LYS A 125 1.39 -10.94 -4.96
N ILE A 126 1.65 -10.08 -5.93
CA ILE A 126 1.64 -10.46 -7.34
C ILE A 126 2.95 -11.19 -7.65
N PRO A 127 2.89 -12.46 -8.10
CA PRO A 127 4.08 -13.21 -8.52
C PRO A 127 4.82 -12.50 -9.65
N SER A 128 6.14 -12.59 -9.68
CA SER A 128 6.97 -11.93 -10.70
C SER A 128 6.57 -12.32 -12.13
N ALA A 129 6.19 -13.58 -12.33
CA ALA A 129 5.77 -14.10 -13.64
C ALA A 129 4.45 -13.48 -14.13
N GLU A 130 3.54 -13.11 -13.21
CA GLU A 130 2.22 -12.54 -13.55
C GLU A 130 2.22 -11.01 -13.53
N ARG A 131 3.27 -10.39 -13.01
CA ARG A 131 3.36 -8.95 -12.78
C ARG A 131 3.08 -8.14 -14.05
N GLN A 132 3.65 -8.56 -15.18
CA GLN A 132 3.48 -7.87 -16.46
C GLN A 132 2.04 -8.00 -17.00
N ALA A 133 1.44 -9.18 -16.90
CA ALA A 133 0.07 -9.42 -17.34
C ALA A 133 -0.94 -8.62 -16.51
N VAL A 134 -0.77 -8.60 -15.19
CA VAL A 134 -1.63 -7.83 -14.27
C VAL A 134 -1.48 -6.32 -14.52
N ALA A 135 -0.25 -5.83 -14.71
CA ALA A 135 -0.01 -4.41 -15.04
C ALA A 135 -0.67 -4.02 -16.37
N ALA A 136 -0.57 -4.86 -17.39
CA ALA A 136 -1.21 -4.60 -18.70
C ALA A 136 -2.75 -4.59 -18.58
N ALA A 137 -3.34 -5.53 -17.86
CA ALA A 137 -4.78 -5.58 -17.60
C ALA A 137 -5.25 -4.35 -16.82
N PHE A 138 -4.48 -3.93 -15.83
CA PHE A 138 -4.79 -2.72 -15.06
C PHE A 138 -4.66 -1.45 -15.90
N THR A 139 -3.63 -1.34 -16.75
CA THR A 139 -3.46 -0.23 -17.69
C THR A 139 -4.69 -0.08 -18.59
N LYS A 140 -5.18 -1.19 -19.16
CA LYS A 140 -6.42 -1.18 -19.96
C LYS A 140 -7.60 -0.67 -19.14
N ARG A 141 -7.76 -1.15 -17.90
CA ARG A 141 -8.84 -0.69 -17.02
C ARG A 141 -8.76 0.80 -16.70
N VAL A 142 -7.55 1.33 -16.49
CA VAL A 142 -7.31 2.76 -16.27
C VAL A 142 -7.72 3.57 -17.50
N MET A 143 -7.36 3.14 -18.71
CA MET A 143 -7.78 3.80 -19.96
C MET A 143 -9.32 3.82 -20.10
N ASP A 144 -9.99 2.71 -19.76
CA ASP A 144 -11.46 2.66 -19.76
C ASP A 144 -12.07 3.66 -18.76
N ILE A 145 -11.45 3.85 -17.60
CA ILE A 145 -11.88 4.84 -16.59
C ILE A 145 -11.71 6.25 -17.15
N LEU A 146 -10.51 6.60 -17.65
CA LEU A 146 -10.23 7.93 -18.19
C LEU A 146 -11.17 8.28 -19.36
N THR A 147 -11.49 7.29 -20.21
CA THR A 147 -12.44 7.46 -21.30
C THR A 147 -13.85 7.76 -20.79
N LYS A 148 -14.32 7.05 -19.74
CA LYS A 148 -15.63 7.29 -19.12
C LYS A 148 -15.72 8.67 -18.45
N GLU A 149 -14.62 9.09 -17.83
CA GLU A 149 -14.51 10.41 -17.19
C GLU A 149 -14.26 11.54 -18.22
N LYS A 150 -14.19 11.20 -19.54
CA LYS A 150 -13.97 12.14 -20.64
C LYS A 150 -12.65 12.93 -20.53
N VAL A 151 -11.64 12.32 -19.92
CA VAL A 151 -10.28 12.86 -19.83
C VAL A 151 -9.52 12.52 -21.10
N LYS A 152 -8.89 13.51 -21.73
CA LYS A 152 -7.96 13.26 -22.85
C LYS A 152 -6.64 12.73 -22.29
N PHE A 153 -6.09 11.69 -22.90
CA PHE A 153 -4.84 11.09 -22.42
C PHE A 153 -3.99 10.50 -23.55
N ASN A 154 -2.68 10.44 -23.30
CA ASN A 154 -1.74 9.71 -24.13
C ASN A 154 -1.57 8.29 -23.54
N THR A 155 -1.77 7.26 -24.37
CA THR A 155 -1.67 5.85 -23.97
C THR A 155 -0.29 5.49 -23.41
N LYS A 156 0.79 6.06 -23.97
CA LYS A 156 2.16 5.85 -23.48
C LYS A 156 2.34 6.43 -22.08
N LEU A 157 1.80 7.63 -21.86
CA LEU A 157 1.86 8.30 -20.55
C LEU A 157 1.16 7.48 -19.48
N VAL A 158 -0.04 6.95 -19.75
CA VAL A 158 -0.77 6.09 -18.82
C VAL A 158 0.03 4.82 -18.48
N ALA A 159 0.64 4.19 -19.50
CA ALA A 159 1.45 2.99 -19.27
C ALA A 159 2.69 3.27 -18.41
N GLN A 160 3.33 4.42 -18.59
CA GLN A 160 4.48 4.86 -17.79
C GLN A 160 4.08 5.12 -16.31
N VAL A 161 2.94 5.79 -16.08
CA VAL A 161 2.41 6.04 -14.74
C VAL A 161 2.08 4.72 -14.03
N VAL A 162 1.44 3.78 -14.73
CA VAL A 162 1.20 2.45 -14.17
C VAL A 162 2.50 1.75 -13.83
N ALA A 163 3.50 1.76 -14.72
CA ALA A 163 4.79 1.12 -14.48
C ALA A 163 5.52 1.71 -13.24
N LEU A 164 5.37 3.01 -13.01
CA LEU A 164 6.02 3.73 -11.91
C LEU A 164 5.45 3.34 -10.53
N TYR A 165 4.12 3.26 -10.41
CA TYR A 165 3.46 3.06 -9.11
C TYR A 165 2.96 1.62 -8.86
N PHE A 166 2.96 0.76 -9.88
CA PHE A 166 2.53 -0.63 -9.73
C PHE A 166 3.37 -1.40 -8.70
N PRO A 167 2.78 -2.13 -7.77
CA PRO A 167 1.41 -2.64 -7.72
C PRO A 167 0.42 -1.83 -6.85
N ASP A 168 0.69 -0.58 -6.53
CA ASP A 168 -0.23 0.28 -5.78
C ASP A 168 -1.28 0.88 -6.73
N PHE A 169 -2.38 0.16 -6.95
CA PHE A 169 -3.49 0.60 -7.80
C PHE A 169 -4.15 1.90 -7.32
N ARG A 170 -4.22 2.10 -6.00
CA ARG A 170 -4.81 3.31 -5.40
C ARG A 170 -3.98 4.53 -5.75
N ARG A 171 -2.66 4.44 -5.60
CA ARG A 171 -1.73 5.53 -5.93
C ARG A 171 -1.78 5.88 -7.40
N VAL A 172 -1.79 4.88 -8.30
CA VAL A 172 -1.95 5.14 -9.75
C VAL A 172 -3.20 5.96 -10.03
N LEU A 173 -4.36 5.56 -9.47
CA LEU A 173 -5.63 6.26 -9.71
C LEU A 173 -5.64 7.67 -9.12
N ASN A 174 -5.10 7.86 -7.91
CA ASN A 174 -5.01 9.16 -7.26
C ASN A 174 -4.13 10.14 -8.06
N GLU A 175 -2.95 9.68 -8.51
CA GLU A 175 -2.06 10.51 -9.32
C GLU A 175 -2.70 10.87 -10.66
N LEU A 176 -3.32 9.91 -11.35
CA LEU A 176 -4.05 10.19 -12.57
C LEU A 176 -5.17 11.19 -12.36
N GLN A 177 -5.94 11.10 -11.28
CA GLN A 177 -6.99 12.04 -10.94
C GLN A 177 -6.42 13.45 -10.68
N ARG A 178 -5.34 13.54 -9.92
CA ARG A 178 -4.65 14.80 -9.60
C ARG A 178 -4.21 15.54 -10.85
N TYR A 179 -3.58 14.81 -11.79
CA TYR A 179 -3.02 15.40 -13.01
C TYR A 179 -3.99 15.49 -14.18
N SER A 180 -5.25 15.08 -14.02
CA SER A 180 -6.31 15.18 -15.02
C SER A 180 -7.38 16.24 -14.69
N SER A 181 -7.18 17.04 -13.66
CA SER A 181 -8.14 18.06 -13.19
C SER A 181 -8.53 19.10 -14.24
N GLY A 182 -7.70 19.33 -15.27
CA GLY A 182 -7.97 20.19 -16.41
C GLY A 182 -8.72 19.52 -17.58
N GLY A 183 -9.18 18.27 -17.43
CA GLY A 183 -9.83 17.50 -18.51
C GLY A 183 -8.85 16.83 -19.48
N GLU A 184 -7.55 17.01 -19.31
CA GLU A 184 -6.47 16.36 -20.04
C GLU A 184 -5.37 15.92 -19.06
N LEU A 185 -4.82 14.72 -19.29
CA LEU A 185 -3.75 14.18 -18.46
C LEU A 185 -2.44 14.90 -18.76
N SER A 186 -1.94 15.67 -17.80
CA SER A 186 -0.71 16.44 -17.92
C SER A 186 0.52 15.55 -17.88
N GLU A 187 1.49 15.81 -18.79
CA GLU A 187 2.81 15.15 -18.78
C GLU A 187 3.63 15.46 -17.53
N ALA A 188 3.27 16.51 -16.78
CA ALA A 188 3.87 16.83 -15.48
C ALA A 188 3.79 15.68 -14.45
N ILE A 189 2.89 14.70 -14.65
CA ILE A 189 2.82 13.48 -13.82
C ILE A 189 4.12 12.64 -13.86
N LEU A 190 4.89 12.73 -14.95
CA LEU A 190 6.18 12.04 -15.08
C LEU A 190 7.35 12.88 -14.56
N SER A 191 7.16 14.18 -14.34
CA SER A 191 8.21 15.06 -13.83
C SER A 191 8.52 14.83 -12.35
N GLN A 192 7.81 13.94 -11.66
CA GLN A 192 8.23 13.43 -10.37
C GLN A 192 9.44 12.51 -10.55
N ILE A 193 10.62 13.13 -10.50
CA ILE A 193 11.94 12.49 -10.53
C ILE A 193 12.19 11.68 -11.81
N THR A 194 12.65 12.39 -12.81
CA THR A 194 13.24 11.75 -14.01
C THR A 194 14.59 11.13 -13.64
N ASP A 195 15.03 10.12 -14.39
CA ASP A 195 16.41 9.59 -14.26
C ASP A 195 17.46 10.71 -14.37
N LYS A 196 17.14 11.82 -15.05
CA LYS A 196 17.96 13.01 -15.16
C LYS A 196 18.09 13.76 -13.83
N ASP A 197 16.98 13.95 -13.10
CA ASP A 197 16.99 14.64 -11.79
C ASP A 197 17.80 13.83 -10.76
N VAL A 198 17.65 12.48 -10.82
CA VAL A 198 18.48 11.59 -9.99
C VAL A 198 19.95 11.67 -10.39
N GLY A 199 20.26 11.76 -11.69
CA GLY A 199 21.63 11.96 -12.19
C GLY A 199 22.23 13.24 -11.65
N GLU A 200 21.53 14.37 -11.73
CA GLU A 200 21.96 15.67 -11.22
C GLU A 200 22.26 15.65 -9.70
N LEU A 201 21.44 14.94 -8.90
CA LEU A 201 21.71 14.75 -7.47
C LEU A 201 23.04 14.03 -7.25
N PHE A 202 23.23 12.89 -7.93
CA PHE A 202 24.42 12.08 -7.73
C PHE A 202 25.69 12.74 -8.29
N ASP A 203 25.60 13.52 -9.36
CA ASP A 203 26.69 14.32 -9.89
C ASP A 203 27.08 15.43 -8.90
N ALA A 204 26.11 16.11 -8.29
CA ALA A 204 26.34 17.08 -7.23
C ALA A 204 26.98 16.41 -5.98
N MET A 205 26.54 15.21 -5.60
CA MET A 205 27.15 14.47 -4.50
C MET A 205 28.58 14.03 -4.83
N LYS A 206 28.85 13.54 -6.02
CA LYS A 206 30.19 13.13 -6.46
C LYS A 206 31.15 14.32 -6.52
N SER A 207 30.69 15.50 -6.93
CA SER A 207 31.47 16.74 -6.95
C SER A 207 31.54 17.46 -5.60
N GLN A 208 30.94 16.91 -4.55
CA GLN A 208 30.82 17.52 -3.21
C GLN A 208 30.16 18.90 -3.22
N ASP A 209 29.27 19.16 -4.18
CA ASP A 209 28.53 20.41 -4.29
C ASP A 209 27.28 20.39 -3.39
N PHE A 210 27.50 20.73 -2.12
CA PHE A 210 26.46 20.76 -1.11
C PHE A 210 25.31 21.74 -1.46
N GLN A 211 25.60 22.84 -2.17
CA GLN A 211 24.55 23.80 -2.52
C GLN A 211 23.55 23.21 -3.52
N ASN A 212 24.04 22.47 -4.50
CA ASN A 212 23.18 21.79 -5.47
C ASN A 212 22.45 20.60 -4.84
N VAL A 213 23.06 19.85 -3.94
CA VAL A 213 22.36 18.81 -3.15
C VAL A 213 21.21 19.43 -2.35
N ARG A 214 21.43 20.54 -1.65
CA ARG A 214 20.40 21.24 -0.89
C ARG A 214 19.27 21.77 -1.79
N LYS A 215 19.60 22.35 -2.94
CA LYS A 215 18.60 22.81 -3.93
C LYS A 215 17.75 21.65 -4.43
N TRP A 216 18.38 20.51 -4.73
CA TRP A 216 17.67 19.33 -5.19
C TRP A 216 16.65 18.85 -4.16
N VAL A 217 17.04 18.76 -2.88
CA VAL A 217 16.12 18.38 -1.78
C VAL A 217 14.95 19.36 -1.65
N ALA A 218 15.23 20.68 -1.78
CA ALA A 218 14.20 21.71 -1.71
C ALA A 218 13.21 21.69 -2.90
N LEU A 219 13.66 21.27 -4.09
CA LEU A 219 12.80 21.10 -5.27
C LEU A 219 11.94 19.84 -5.22
N HIS A 220 12.31 18.87 -4.39
CA HIS A 220 11.62 17.57 -4.24
C HIS A 220 11.07 17.39 -2.83
N ASP A 221 10.55 18.46 -2.23
CA ASP A 221 10.02 18.48 -0.86
C ASP A 221 8.72 17.66 -0.70
N ASP A 222 7.98 17.47 -1.78
CA ASP A 222 6.78 16.66 -1.84
C ASP A 222 7.05 15.15 -1.97
N MET A 223 8.33 14.76 -2.06
CA MET A 223 8.73 13.36 -2.16
C MET A 223 8.51 12.61 -0.85
N ASP A 224 7.72 11.53 -0.89
CA ASP A 224 7.57 10.65 0.24
C ASP A 224 8.92 10.05 0.68
N SER A 225 9.21 10.10 1.99
CA SER A 225 10.46 9.60 2.55
C SER A 225 10.74 8.13 2.18
N THR A 226 9.71 7.29 2.11
CA THR A 226 9.87 5.89 1.71
C THR A 226 10.32 5.76 0.26
N ALA A 227 9.78 6.62 -0.63
CA ALA A 227 10.18 6.66 -2.03
C ALA A 227 11.62 7.18 -2.18
N PHE A 228 12.00 8.20 -1.38
CA PHE A 228 13.34 8.75 -1.34
C PHE A 228 14.39 7.70 -0.95
N TYR A 229 14.22 7.03 0.18
CA TYR A 229 15.19 6.00 0.62
C TYR A 229 15.22 4.79 -0.30
N ARG A 230 14.11 4.43 -0.93
CA ARG A 230 14.09 3.37 -1.94
C ARG A 230 14.88 3.76 -3.18
N MET A 231 14.70 4.98 -3.69
CA MET A 231 15.50 5.52 -4.81
C MET A 231 16.99 5.48 -4.48
N LEU A 232 17.41 5.95 -3.30
CA LEU A 232 18.81 5.89 -2.88
C LEU A 232 19.34 4.45 -2.83
N THR A 233 18.56 3.52 -2.26
CA THR A 233 18.93 2.10 -2.17
C THR A 233 19.13 1.45 -3.55
N ASP A 234 18.34 1.85 -4.54
CA ASP A 234 18.43 1.33 -5.91
C ASP A 234 19.60 1.94 -6.71
N GLN A 235 20.01 3.16 -6.38
CA GLN A 235 20.98 3.93 -7.16
C GLN A 235 22.41 3.92 -6.58
N ILE A 236 22.57 3.91 -5.26
CA ILE A 236 23.87 3.93 -4.59
C ILE A 236 24.76 2.77 -5.00
N PRO A 237 24.29 1.49 -5.04
CA PRO A 237 25.15 0.38 -5.44
C PRO A 237 25.73 0.48 -6.85
N LYS A 238 25.10 1.27 -7.72
CA LYS A 238 25.52 1.48 -9.11
C LYS A 238 26.61 2.55 -9.25
N ARG A 239 26.79 3.41 -8.23
CA ARG A 239 27.60 4.63 -8.32
C ARG A 239 28.72 4.72 -7.29
N VAL A 240 28.66 3.88 -6.25
CA VAL A 240 29.61 3.87 -5.14
C VAL A 240 30.41 2.58 -5.17
N ASP A 241 31.63 2.62 -4.64
CA ASP A 241 32.49 1.44 -4.50
C ASP A 241 31.84 0.39 -3.61
N ASP A 242 31.96 -0.89 -3.99
CA ASP A 242 31.33 -2.01 -3.28
C ASP A 242 31.71 -2.08 -1.79
N SER A 243 32.91 -1.59 -1.44
CA SER A 243 33.38 -1.56 -0.05
C SER A 243 32.56 -0.64 0.87
N CYS A 244 31.90 0.37 0.30
CA CYS A 244 31.11 1.34 1.07
C CYS A 244 29.59 1.07 1.04
N VAL A 245 29.10 0.20 0.15
CA VAL A 245 27.65 -0.02 -0.06
C VAL A 245 26.97 -0.48 1.23
N ALA A 246 27.59 -1.38 1.99
CA ALA A 246 27.00 -1.90 3.23
C ALA A 246 26.81 -0.79 4.28
N GLU A 247 27.80 0.10 4.45
CA GLU A 247 27.72 1.24 5.36
C GLU A 247 26.63 2.23 4.93
N MET A 248 26.54 2.52 3.62
CA MET A 248 25.49 3.39 3.09
C MET A 248 24.09 2.84 3.33
N ILE A 249 23.91 1.51 3.22
CA ILE A 249 22.62 0.86 3.51
C ILE A 249 22.24 1.05 4.98
N VAL A 250 23.20 0.91 5.91
CA VAL A 250 22.96 1.13 7.35
C VAL A 250 22.57 2.58 7.61
N THR A 251 23.31 3.54 7.03
CA THR A 251 22.98 4.97 7.11
C THR A 251 21.56 5.24 6.62
N MET A 252 21.20 4.76 5.43
CA MET A 252 19.85 4.95 4.88
C MET A 252 18.77 4.31 5.75
N ALA A 253 19.02 3.16 6.37
CA ALA A 253 18.07 2.50 7.26
C ALA A 253 17.85 3.30 8.55
N ASP A 254 18.90 3.90 9.11
CA ASP A 254 18.82 4.73 10.31
C ASP A 254 18.03 6.02 10.06
N TYR A 255 18.32 6.73 8.97
CA TYR A 255 17.55 7.92 8.58
C TYR A 255 16.13 7.59 8.13
N GLY A 256 15.92 6.44 7.49
CA GLY A 256 14.58 5.93 7.16
C GLY A 256 13.74 5.65 8.41
N TYR A 257 14.36 5.13 9.47
CA TYR A 257 13.69 4.99 10.76
C TYR A 257 13.39 6.36 11.40
N LYS A 258 14.35 7.29 11.42
CA LYS A 258 14.15 8.65 11.94
C LYS A 258 13.07 9.42 11.21
N ALA A 259 12.87 9.17 9.91
CA ALA A 259 11.83 9.85 9.11
C ALA A 259 10.41 9.67 9.66
N GLY A 260 10.13 8.55 10.36
CA GLY A 260 8.83 8.31 10.99
C GLY A 260 8.54 9.20 12.22
N PHE A 261 9.57 9.87 12.78
CA PHE A 261 9.48 10.66 14.01
C PHE A 261 9.93 12.11 13.84
N CYS A 262 10.55 12.43 12.71
CA CYS A 262 11.10 13.76 12.44
C CYS A 262 9.99 14.72 12.01
N ALA A 263 9.98 15.92 12.61
CA ALA A 263 9.03 16.98 12.24
C ALA A 263 9.34 17.61 10.88
N ASP A 264 10.60 17.55 10.43
CA ASP A 264 11.07 18.09 9.16
C ASP A 264 11.72 16.98 8.32
N ALA A 265 10.94 16.46 7.37
CA ALA A 265 11.41 15.42 6.46
C ALA A 265 12.54 15.90 5.54
N GLN A 266 12.54 17.18 5.11
CA GLN A 266 13.60 17.75 4.27
C GLN A 266 14.93 17.75 4.99
N LEU A 267 14.93 18.21 6.25
CA LEU A 267 16.14 18.23 7.07
C LEU A 267 16.70 16.83 7.27
N ASN A 268 15.84 15.86 7.53
CA ASN A 268 16.23 14.46 7.70
C ASN A 268 16.81 13.86 6.42
N ASN A 269 16.19 14.10 5.27
CA ASN A 269 16.66 13.64 3.97
C ASN A 269 18.01 14.32 3.60
N LEU A 270 18.12 15.62 3.83
CA LEU A 270 19.36 16.34 3.60
C LEU A 270 20.51 15.83 4.48
N ALA A 271 20.25 15.58 5.76
CA ALA A 271 21.25 15.03 6.68
C ALA A 271 21.74 13.64 6.23
N CYS A 272 20.84 12.78 5.75
CA CYS A 272 21.20 11.49 5.16
C CYS A 272 22.14 11.67 3.95
N LEU A 273 21.80 12.57 3.02
CA LEU A 273 22.63 12.81 1.83
C LEU A 273 24.01 13.37 2.19
N VAL A 274 24.09 14.24 3.20
CA VAL A 274 25.37 14.79 3.69
C VAL A 274 26.25 13.69 4.28
N GLU A 275 25.69 12.77 5.06
CA GLU A 275 26.42 11.65 5.63
C GLU A 275 26.91 10.69 4.54
N ILE A 276 26.07 10.39 3.56
CA ILE A 276 26.46 9.58 2.39
C ILE A 276 27.55 10.31 1.58
N LEU A 277 27.41 11.61 1.34
CA LEU A 277 28.39 12.40 0.60
C LEU A 277 29.77 12.37 1.25
N HIS A 278 29.82 12.41 2.60
CA HIS A 278 31.07 12.40 3.35
C HIS A 278 31.74 11.02 3.35
N ASN A 279 30.97 9.95 3.45
CA ASN A 279 31.48 8.59 3.65
C ASN A 279 31.59 7.77 2.35
N ALA A 280 30.90 8.16 1.28
CA ALA A 280 30.89 7.43 0.03
C ALA A 280 32.20 7.59 -0.76
N LYS A 281 32.73 6.47 -1.25
CA LYS A 281 33.77 6.45 -2.29
C LYS A 281 33.07 6.29 -3.64
N TRP A 282 33.05 7.36 -4.43
CA TRP A 282 32.39 7.41 -5.71
C TRP A 282 33.20 6.69 -6.81
N ARG A 283 32.50 5.92 -7.65
CA ARG A 283 33.10 5.32 -8.87
C ARG A 283 33.32 6.33 -9.97
#